data_9e2e52387b02514f5f3cb6be4b133e65
#
_entry.id   9e2e52387b02514f5f3cb6be4b133e65
#
_cell.length_a   1.000
_cell.length_b   1.000
_cell.length_c   1.000
_cell.angle_alpha   90.00
_cell.angle_beta   90.00
_cell.angle_gamma   90.00
#
_symmetry.space_group_name_H-M   'P 1'
#
loop_
_entity.id
_entity.type
_entity.pdbx_description
1 polymer ?
#
loop_
_entity_poly.entity_id
_entity_poly.type
_entity_poly.pdbx_seq_one_letter_code
_entity_poly.pdbx_strand_id
1 'polypeptide(L)'
;LPSLILLSIFVLYFFPVLFEGKTFFFRDVKHFAYPMKLYLARVWAMGEWPFWYPNLLQGTPLMPLMHPGVFYPPSILFLIKDFLFAFHAYFLFHHILLMTSVYGLCRYWKKSVQASLCASVTSLLGGYFLSLASVYNHFQSAVWFPLILMMWQKYRVKGSLKYFCWAAIFISFQVLGGGPENSIFSVL
;
A
#
# COMPACT_ATOMS: atom_id res chain seq x y z
N LEU A 1 13.72 16.38 -12.85
CA LEU A 1 13.02 15.96 -14.09
C LEU A 1 12.35 14.58 -13.98
N PRO A 2 13.01 13.48 -13.49
CA PRO A 2 12.38 12.16 -13.39
C PRO A 2 11.13 12.13 -12.50
N SER A 3 11.16 12.82 -11.37
CA SER A 3 10.01 12.90 -10.44
C SER A 3 8.80 13.59 -11.07
N LEU A 4 9.01 14.61 -11.90
CA LEU A 4 7.92 15.27 -12.63
C LEU A 4 7.29 14.33 -13.67
N ILE A 5 8.10 13.54 -14.37
CA ILE A 5 7.61 12.55 -15.34
C ILE A 5 6.75 11.49 -14.62
N LEU A 6 7.23 10.94 -13.51
CA LEU A 6 6.48 9.97 -12.72
C LEU A 6 5.16 10.58 -12.18
N LEU A 7 5.22 11.81 -11.67
CA LEU A 7 4.04 12.51 -11.20
C LEU A 7 3.03 12.75 -12.34
N SER A 8 3.49 13.17 -13.51
CA SER A 8 2.60 13.38 -14.66
C SER A 8 1.91 12.09 -15.10
N ILE A 9 2.64 10.99 -15.19
CA ILE A 9 2.07 9.68 -15.53
C ILE A 9 1.07 9.22 -14.45
N PHE A 10 1.41 9.42 -13.18
CA PHE A 10 0.52 9.09 -12.06
C PHE A 10 -0.79 9.90 -12.13
N VAL A 11 -0.70 11.21 -12.32
CA VAL A 11 -1.87 12.10 -12.42
C VAL A 11 -2.73 11.74 -13.63
N LEU A 12 -2.11 11.47 -14.79
CA LEU A 12 -2.84 11.07 -15.99
C LEU A 12 -3.57 9.73 -15.79
N TYR A 13 -2.92 8.74 -15.16
CA TYR A 13 -3.52 7.43 -14.92
C TYR A 13 -4.68 7.49 -13.93
N PHE A 14 -4.52 8.25 -12.84
CA PHE A 14 -5.53 8.40 -11.80
C PHE A 14 -6.42 9.64 -11.99
N PHE A 15 -6.38 10.27 -13.17
CA PHE A 15 -7.19 11.47 -13.49
C PHE A 15 -8.67 11.28 -13.14
N PRO A 16 -9.32 10.13 -13.48
CA PRO A 16 -10.73 9.93 -13.14
C PRO A 16 -11.01 9.93 -11.63
N VAL A 17 -10.08 9.44 -10.81
CA VAL A 17 -10.21 9.43 -9.35
C VAL A 17 -9.92 10.80 -8.75
N LEU A 18 -8.93 11.51 -9.32
CA LEU A 18 -8.48 12.80 -8.79
C LEU A 18 -9.44 13.95 -9.14
N PHE A 19 -10.05 13.93 -10.33
CA PHE A 19 -10.76 15.08 -10.88
C PHE A 19 -12.21 14.82 -11.33
N GLU A 20 -12.58 13.55 -11.58
CA GLU A 20 -13.94 13.20 -12.05
C GLU A 20 -14.82 12.57 -10.96
N GLY A 21 -14.33 12.48 -9.73
CA GLY A 21 -15.07 11.89 -8.61
C GLY A 21 -15.30 10.38 -8.72
N LYS A 22 -14.59 9.68 -9.63
CA LYS A 22 -14.66 8.22 -9.72
C LYS A 22 -13.93 7.58 -8.55
N THR A 23 -14.36 6.37 -8.17
CA THR A 23 -13.75 5.62 -7.06
C THR A 23 -13.32 4.23 -7.49
N PHE A 24 -12.46 3.63 -6.68
CA PHE A 24 -12.06 2.22 -6.83
C PHE A 24 -13.23 1.32 -6.44
N PHE A 25 -13.60 0.39 -7.32
CA PHE A 25 -14.86 -0.35 -7.16
C PHE A 25 -14.75 -1.85 -7.42
N PHE A 26 -13.68 -2.34 -8.05
CA PHE A 26 -13.61 -3.69 -8.60
C PHE A 26 -13.36 -4.77 -7.53
N ARG A 27 -14.05 -5.93 -7.64
CA ARG A 27 -13.88 -7.14 -6.81
C ARG A 27 -13.92 -6.85 -5.30
N ASP A 28 -12.89 -7.26 -4.57
CA ASP A 28 -12.78 -7.19 -3.11
C ASP A 28 -12.69 -5.75 -2.59
N VAL A 29 -12.32 -4.81 -3.44
CA VAL A 29 -12.39 -3.39 -3.07
C VAL A 29 -13.81 -3.00 -2.67
N LYS A 30 -14.82 -3.39 -3.46
CA LYS A 30 -16.23 -3.13 -3.16
C LYS A 30 -16.75 -3.95 -1.98
N HIS A 31 -16.44 -5.25 -1.95
CA HIS A 31 -17.10 -6.19 -1.04
C HIS A 31 -16.43 -6.27 0.33
N PHE A 32 -15.13 -6.00 0.41
CA PHE A 32 -14.35 -6.12 1.65
C PHE A 32 -13.64 -4.82 2.03
N ALA A 33 -12.77 -4.28 1.16
CA ALA A 33 -11.91 -3.17 1.56
C ALA A 33 -12.71 -1.91 1.90
N TYR A 34 -13.62 -1.50 1.06
CA TYR A 34 -14.43 -0.29 1.28
C TYR A 34 -15.30 -0.39 2.55
N PRO A 35 -16.18 -1.41 2.72
CA PRO A 35 -17.05 -1.49 3.89
C PRO A 35 -16.28 -1.67 5.21
N MET A 36 -15.20 -2.46 5.23
CA MET A 36 -14.40 -2.64 6.43
C MET A 36 -13.67 -1.36 6.85
N LYS A 37 -13.10 -0.64 5.88
CA LYS A 37 -12.42 0.63 6.16
C LYS A 37 -13.39 1.75 6.53
N LEU A 38 -14.58 1.76 5.94
CA LEU A 38 -15.63 2.68 6.34
C LEU A 38 -16.09 2.42 7.79
N TYR A 39 -16.24 1.15 8.16
CA TYR A 39 -16.56 0.78 9.53
C TYR A 39 -15.45 1.21 10.50
N LEU A 40 -14.20 0.92 10.16
CA LEU A 40 -13.02 1.33 10.93
C LEU A 40 -13.01 2.86 11.17
N ALA A 41 -13.21 3.64 10.10
CA ALA A 41 -13.27 5.10 10.18
C ALA A 41 -14.38 5.59 11.11
N ARG A 42 -15.57 4.97 11.05
CA ARG A 42 -16.72 5.33 11.90
C ARG A 42 -16.45 5.03 13.38
N VAL A 43 -15.90 3.85 13.68
CA VAL A 43 -15.59 3.47 15.06
C VAL A 43 -14.51 4.39 15.65
N TRP A 44 -13.46 4.71 14.88
CA TRP A 44 -12.45 5.67 15.30
C TRP A 44 -12.98 7.09 15.49
N ALA A 45 -13.93 7.53 14.64
CA ALA A 45 -14.58 8.83 14.81
C ALA A 45 -15.40 8.93 16.10
N MET A 46 -15.88 7.82 16.65
CA MET A 46 -16.54 7.74 17.95
C MET A 46 -15.54 7.64 19.13
N GLY A 47 -14.24 7.58 18.87
CA GLY A 47 -13.20 7.38 19.88
C GLY A 47 -13.13 5.95 20.42
N GLU A 48 -13.69 4.99 19.70
CA GLU A 48 -13.77 3.59 20.12
C GLU A 48 -12.73 2.73 19.42
N TRP A 49 -12.45 1.55 20.00
CA TRP A 49 -11.62 0.53 19.40
C TRP A 49 -12.46 -0.44 18.57
N PRO A 50 -12.03 -0.80 17.35
CA PRO A 50 -12.79 -1.65 16.44
C PRO A 50 -12.64 -3.14 16.79
N PHE A 51 -13.17 -3.57 17.93
CA PHE A 51 -13.06 -4.97 18.39
C PHE A 51 -13.91 -5.92 17.55
N TRP A 52 -15.10 -5.51 17.16
CA TRP A 52 -16.09 -6.36 16.51
C TRP A 52 -16.63 -5.74 15.24
N TYR A 53 -16.79 -6.54 14.18
CA TYR A 53 -17.42 -6.14 12.92
C TYR A 53 -18.72 -6.91 12.72
N PRO A 54 -19.89 -6.28 12.88
CA PRO A 54 -21.17 -6.98 12.85
C PRO A 54 -21.63 -7.36 11.45
N ASN A 55 -21.08 -6.71 10.40
CA ASN A 55 -21.61 -6.81 9.03
C ASN A 55 -20.98 -7.95 8.20
N LEU A 56 -20.20 -8.83 8.80
CA LEU A 56 -19.63 -9.98 8.13
C LEU A 56 -20.08 -11.26 8.85
N LEU A 57 -20.78 -12.15 8.10
CA LEU A 57 -21.41 -13.35 8.67
C LEU A 57 -22.37 -12.98 9.83
N GLN A 58 -22.21 -13.59 10.98
CA GLN A 58 -22.94 -13.25 12.21
C GLN A 58 -22.12 -12.32 13.14
N GLY A 59 -21.17 -11.61 12.58
CA GLY A 59 -20.20 -10.79 13.27
C GLY A 59 -18.84 -11.49 13.41
N THR A 60 -17.77 -10.71 13.36
CA THR A 60 -16.39 -11.22 13.44
C THR A 60 -15.49 -10.29 14.24
N PRO A 61 -14.49 -10.79 14.97
CA PRO A 61 -13.50 -9.95 15.63
C PRO A 61 -12.68 -9.18 14.58
N LEU A 62 -12.72 -7.82 14.59
CA LEU A 62 -12.09 -7.01 13.56
C LEU A 62 -10.59 -6.87 13.76
N MET A 63 -10.12 -6.73 15.01
CA MET A 63 -8.70 -6.50 15.29
C MET A 63 -7.79 -7.65 14.87
N PRO A 64 -8.17 -8.94 15.06
CA PRO A 64 -7.36 -10.05 14.57
C PRO A 64 -7.36 -10.20 13.07
N LEU A 65 -8.37 -9.66 12.39
CA LEU A 65 -8.38 -9.63 10.92
C LEU A 65 -7.34 -8.61 10.44
N MET A 66 -6.36 -9.06 9.69
CA MET A 66 -5.35 -8.16 9.14
C MET A 66 -5.90 -7.28 8.00
N HIS A 67 -6.96 -7.72 7.32
CA HIS A 67 -7.55 -7.01 6.16
C HIS A 67 -7.99 -5.56 6.42
N PRO A 68 -8.61 -5.22 7.57
CA PRO A 68 -8.96 -3.83 7.86
C PRO A 68 -7.75 -2.93 8.07
N GLY A 69 -6.61 -3.52 8.46
CA GLY A 69 -5.39 -2.79 8.73
C GLY A 69 -5.48 -1.88 9.97
N VAL A 70 -6.10 -2.36 11.06
CA VAL A 70 -6.29 -1.58 12.30
C VAL A 70 -4.95 -1.04 12.83
N PHE A 71 -3.92 -1.86 12.81
CA PHE A 71 -2.57 -1.50 13.27
C PHE A 71 -1.62 -1.07 12.13
N TYR A 72 -2.13 -0.99 10.93
CA TYR A 72 -1.33 -0.60 9.77
C TYR A 72 -1.18 0.92 9.72
N PRO A 73 0.06 1.47 9.81
CA PRO A 73 0.24 2.91 10.01
C PRO A 73 -0.45 3.80 8.97
N PRO A 74 -0.47 3.48 7.66
CA PRO A 74 -1.20 4.29 6.70
C PRO A 74 -2.71 4.38 6.95
N SER A 75 -3.29 3.46 7.73
CA SER A 75 -4.72 3.52 8.09
C SER A 75 -5.09 4.74 8.93
N ILE A 76 -4.10 5.48 9.47
CA ILE A 76 -4.32 6.77 10.14
C ILE A 76 -5.05 7.78 9.24
N LEU A 77 -4.96 7.63 7.92
CA LEU A 77 -5.71 8.45 6.97
C LEU A 77 -7.22 8.36 7.18
N PHE A 78 -7.74 7.25 7.73
CA PHE A 78 -9.17 7.09 8.04
C PHE A 78 -9.65 7.88 9.25
N LEU A 79 -8.79 8.63 9.93
CA LEU A 79 -9.17 9.66 10.89
C LEU A 79 -9.65 10.96 10.22
N ILE A 80 -9.45 11.10 8.91
CA ILE A 80 -9.96 12.23 8.14
C ILE A 80 -11.48 12.08 8.03
N LYS A 81 -12.23 13.18 8.32
CA LYS A 81 -13.70 13.18 8.35
C LYS A 81 -14.34 12.77 7.03
N ASP A 82 -13.78 13.23 5.92
CA ASP A 82 -14.24 12.80 4.59
C ASP A 82 -13.65 11.41 4.28
N PHE A 83 -14.46 10.40 4.49
CA PHE A 83 -14.06 9.02 4.26
C PHE A 83 -13.70 8.76 2.79
N LEU A 84 -14.43 9.33 1.84
CA LEU A 84 -14.15 9.08 0.42
C LEU A 84 -12.78 9.65 0.02
N PHE A 85 -12.48 10.84 0.48
CA PHE A 85 -11.16 11.45 0.30
C PHE A 85 -10.06 10.60 0.98
N ALA A 86 -10.29 10.18 2.23
CA ALA A 86 -9.35 9.32 2.96
C ALA A 86 -9.10 8.00 2.23
N PHE A 87 -10.15 7.40 1.68
CA PHE A 87 -10.08 6.15 0.93
C PHE A 87 -9.28 6.32 -0.37
N HIS A 88 -9.53 7.38 -1.13
CA HIS A 88 -8.74 7.71 -2.32
C HIS A 88 -7.28 7.97 -1.95
N ALA A 89 -7.02 8.81 -0.97
CA ALA A 89 -5.66 9.11 -0.50
C ALA A 89 -4.90 7.86 -0.08
N TYR A 90 -5.58 6.95 0.63
CA TYR A 90 -5.02 5.67 1.05
C TYR A 90 -4.63 4.78 -0.13
N PHE A 91 -5.49 4.66 -1.13
CA PHE A 91 -5.21 3.87 -2.34
C PHE A 91 -4.09 4.51 -3.17
N LEU A 92 -4.16 5.80 -3.40
CA LEU A 92 -3.16 6.55 -4.18
C LEU A 92 -1.79 6.51 -3.51
N PHE A 93 -1.75 6.59 -2.18
CA PHE A 93 -0.51 6.46 -1.40
C PHE A 93 0.24 5.16 -1.73
N HIS A 94 -0.44 4.01 -1.77
CA HIS A 94 0.20 2.73 -2.05
C HIS A 94 0.70 2.62 -3.50
N HIS A 95 -0.01 3.22 -4.45
CA HIS A 95 0.46 3.28 -5.85
C HIS A 95 1.68 4.19 -6.01
N ILE A 96 1.71 5.35 -5.33
CA ILE A 96 2.89 6.22 -5.29
C ILE A 96 4.06 5.51 -4.63
N LEU A 97 3.81 4.81 -3.52
CA LEU A 97 4.83 4.05 -2.80
C LEU A 97 5.45 2.98 -3.70
N LEU A 98 4.64 2.19 -4.40
CA LEU A 98 5.11 1.19 -5.36
C LEU A 98 6.01 1.84 -6.43
N MET A 99 5.49 2.86 -7.10
CA MET A 99 6.17 3.52 -8.21
C MET A 99 7.52 4.13 -7.77
N THR A 100 7.52 4.84 -6.65
CA THR A 100 8.73 5.52 -6.14
C THR A 100 9.75 4.53 -5.56
N SER A 101 9.29 3.47 -4.91
CA SER A 101 10.18 2.43 -4.36
C SER A 101 10.86 1.61 -5.44
N VAL A 102 10.16 1.24 -6.51
CA VAL A 102 10.75 0.56 -7.68
C VAL A 102 11.77 1.47 -8.38
N TYR A 103 11.42 2.75 -8.59
CA TYR A 103 12.36 3.72 -9.12
C TYR A 103 13.63 3.79 -8.26
N GLY A 104 13.46 3.96 -6.94
CA GLY A 104 14.58 4.04 -5.99
C GLY A 104 15.45 2.80 -5.98
N LEU A 105 14.85 1.60 -6.04
CA LEU A 105 15.57 0.33 -6.12
C LEU A 105 16.40 0.23 -7.40
N CYS A 106 15.83 0.56 -8.56
CA CYS A 106 16.54 0.56 -9.83
C CYS A 106 17.71 1.56 -9.83
N ARG A 107 17.52 2.75 -9.25
CA ARG A 107 18.59 3.74 -9.09
C ARG A 107 19.68 3.25 -8.13
N TYR A 108 19.32 2.55 -7.06
CA TYR A 108 20.26 1.90 -6.17
C TYR A 108 21.11 0.85 -6.91
N TRP A 109 20.54 0.10 -7.84
CA TRP A 109 21.23 -0.83 -8.72
C TRP A 109 22.00 -0.15 -9.86
N LYS A 110 22.18 1.17 -9.79
CA LYS A 110 22.90 1.98 -10.79
C LYS A 110 22.33 1.87 -12.21
N LYS A 111 21.05 1.52 -12.36
CA LYS A 111 20.39 1.52 -13.66
C LYS A 111 20.23 2.95 -14.18
N SER A 112 20.17 3.13 -15.52
CA SER A 112 19.95 4.44 -16.12
C SER A 112 18.63 5.07 -15.63
N VAL A 113 18.50 6.38 -15.77
CA VAL A 113 17.27 7.10 -15.40
C VAL A 113 16.10 6.56 -16.21
N GLN A 114 16.29 6.35 -17.53
CA GLN A 114 15.26 5.86 -18.43
C GLN A 114 14.80 4.44 -18.03
N ALA A 115 15.74 3.52 -17.78
CA ALA A 115 15.41 2.17 -17.34
C ALA A 115 14.67 2.17 -16.00
N SER A 116 15.05 3.04 -15.07
CA SER A 116 14.38 3.18 -13.78
C SER A 116 12.97 3.74 -13.91
N LEU A 117 12.77 4.71 -14.81
CA LEU A 117 11.45 5.25 -15.14
C LEU A 117 10.56 4.16 -15.77
N CYS A 118 11.08 3.45 -16.78
CA CYS A 118 10.34 2.36 -17.43
C CYS A 118 9.93 1.30 -16.41
N ALA A 119 10.84 0.82 -15.55
CA ALA A 119 10.52 -0.18 -14.53
C ALA A 119 9.43 0.31 -13.56
N SER A 120 9.52 1.57 -13.13
CA SER A 120 8.56 2.20 -12.23
C SER A 120 7.17 2.29 -12.87
N VAL A 121 7.09 2.76 -14.11
CA VAL A 121 5.82 2.85 -14.86
C VAL A 121 5.26 1.46 -15.15
N THR A 122 6.10 0.51 -15.55
CA THR A 122 5.67 -0.88 -15.77
C THR A 122 5.14 -1.51 -14.47
N SER A 123 5.71 -1.20 -13.31
CA SER A 123 5.18 -1.70 -12.04
C SER A 123 3.80 -1.10 -11.72
N LEU A 124 3.56 0.19 -12.04
CA LEU A 124 2.28 0.84 -11.85
C LEU A 124 1.19 0.28 -12.79
N LEU A 125 1.52 0.12 -14.08
CA LEU A 125 0.58 -0.25 -15.13
C LEU A 125 0.59 -1.75 -15.46
N GLY A 126 1.50 -2.50 -14.86
CA GLY A 126 1.65 -3.93 -15.12
C GLY A 126 0.48 -4.76 -14.58
N GLY A 127 0.04 -5.76 -15.34
CA GLY A 127 -1.13 -6.57 -15.03
C GLY A 127 -1.07 -7.24 -13.66
N TYR A 128 0.11 -7.59 -13.15
CA TYR A 128 0.27 -8.16 -11.82
C TYR A 128 -0.24 -7.21 -10.72
N PHE A 129 0.32 -6.00 -10.63
CA PHE A 129 -0.08 -5.04 -9.60
C PHE A 129 -1.49 -4.49 -9.82
N LEU A 130 -1.92 -4.32 -11.07
CA LEU A 130 -3.30 -3.94 -11.38
C LEU A 130 -4.31 -5.01 -10.92
N SER A 131 -4.00 -6.28 -11.15
CA SER A 131 -4.82 -7.39 -10.65
C SER A 131 -4.80 -7.44 -9.13
N LEU A 132 -3.62 -7.30 -8.53
CA LEU A 132 -3.44 -7.31 -7.08
C LEU A 132 -4.17 -6.17 -6.38
N ALA A 133 -4.26 -4.99 -7.01
CA ALA A 133 -5.02 -3.85 -6.48
C ALA A 133 -6.51 -4.15 -6.30
N SER A 134 -7.06 -5.16 -6.99
CA SER A 134 -8.44 -5.63 -6.78
C SER A 134 -8.60 -6.50 -5.53
N VAL A 135 -7.50 -7.10 -5.03
CA VAL A 135 -7.40 -7.83 -3.76
C VAL A 135 -6.51 -6.99 -2.83
N TYR A 136 -7.06 -5.92 -2.33
CA TYR A 136 -6.32 -4.77 -1.87
C TYR A 136 -5.36 -5.02 -0.69
N ASN A 137 -5.71 -5.92 0.22
CA ASN A 137 -4.82 -6.32 1.33
C ASN A 137 -3.50 -6.91 0.81
N HIS A 138 -3.52 -7.70 -0.26
CA HIS A 138 -2.31 -8.20 -0.90
C HIS A 138 -1.51 -7.09 -1.58
N PHE A 139 -2.20 -6.17 -2.26
CA PHE A 139 -1.56 -5.02 -2.90
C PHE A 139 -0.84 -4.14 -1.88
N GLN A 140 -1.55 -3.71 -0.81
CA GLN A 140 -0.97 -2.84 0.22
C GLN A 140 0.19 -3.49 0.99
N SER A 141 0.23 -4.82 1.02
CA SER A 141 1.36 -5.59 1.56
C SER A 141 2.52 -5.66 0.56
N ALA A 142 2.25 -6.02 -0.69
CA ALA A 142 3.28 -6.24 -1.72
C ALA A 142 4.09 -4.98 -2.07
N VAL A 143 3.51 -3.79 -1.98
CA VAL A 143 4.18 -2.54 -2.36
C VAL A 143 5.40 -2.19 -1.51
N TRP A 144 5.56 -2.81 -0.34
CA TRP A 144 6.72 -2.62 0.54
C TRP A 144 7.94 -3.40 0.09
N PHE A 145 7.76 -4.46 -0.71
CA PHE A 145 8.84 -5.37 -1.11
C PHE A 145 10.06 -4.67 -1.73
N PRO A 146 9.94 -3.71 -2.67
CA PRO A 146 11.11 -3.04 -3.23
C PRO A 146 11.94 -2.28 -2.19
N LEU A 147 11.29 -1.71 -1.16
CA LEU A 147 11.97 -1.03 -0.05
C LEU A 147 12.67 -2.03 0.87
N ILE A 148 12.03 -3.15 1.19
CA ILE A 148 12.62 -4.23 1.99
C ILE A 148 13.90 -4.71 1.32
N LEU A 149 13.81 -5.05 0.03
CA LEU A 149 14.95 -5.53 -0.76
C LEU A 149 16.09 -4.50 -0.82
N MET A 150 15.75 -3.22 -1.05
CA MET A 150 16.74 -2.14 -1.08
C MET A 150 17.44 -1.98 0.28
N MET A 151 16.70 -2.00 1.39
CA MET A 151 17.28 -1.84 2.73
C MET A 151 18.11 -3.06 3.12
N TRP A 152 17.64 -4.26 2.81
CA TRP A 152 18.39 -5.49 3.05
C TRP A 152 19.72 -5.51 2.29
N GLN A 153 19.72 -5.14 1.01
CA GLN A 153 20.97 -5.06 0.22
C GLN A 153 21.92 -3.99 0.76
N LYS A 154 21.40 -2.82 1.18
CA LYS A 154 22.22 -1.79 1.83
C LYS A 154 22.83 -2.30 3.14
N TYR A 155 22.10 -3.08 3.92
CA TYR A 155 22.63 -3.70 5.13
C TYR A 155 23.75 -4.67 4.80
N ARG A 156 23.56 -5.57 3.83
CA ARG A 156 24.60 -6.52 3.42
C ARG A 156 25.88 -5.86 2.93
N VAL A 157 25.78 -4.72 2.24
CA VAL A 157 26.95 -4.02 1.69
C VAL A 157 27.65 -3.15 2.74
N LYS A 158 26.90 -2.48 3.60
CA LYS A 158 27.44 -1.48 4.54
C LYS A 158 27.59 -1.97 5.98
N GLY A 159 27.00 -3.11 6.35
CA GLY A 159 27.01 -3.65 7.71
C GLY A 159 26.29 -2.78 8.76
N SER A 160 25.59 -1.72 8.35
CA SER A 160 25.00 -0.75 9.28
C SER A 160 23.64 -1.21 9.77
N LEU A 161 23.49 -1.34 11.10
CA LEU A 161 22.25 -1.75 11.78
C LEU A 161 21.04 -0.87 11.40
N LYS A 162 21.25 0.39 11.05
CA LYS A 162 20.21 1.30 10.56
C LYS A 162 19.42 0.69 9.40
N TYR A 163 20.08 0.08 8.42
CA TYR A 163 19.40 -0.50 7.26
C TYR A 163 18.66 -1.78 7.61
N PHE A 164 19.19 -2.55 8.55
CA PHE A 164 18.50 -3.72 9.11
C PHE A 164 17.21 -3.31 9.80
N CYS A 165 17.26 -2.27 10.66
CA CYS A 165 16.06 -1.75 11.34
C CYS A 165 15.00 -1.25 10.34
N TRP A 166 15.41 -0.55 9.28
CA TRP A 166 14.47 -0.12 8.25
C TRP A 166 13.85 -1.31 7.48
N ALA A 167 14.63 -2.34 7.17
CA ALA A 167 14.09 -3.54 6.54
C ALA A 167 13.06 -4.22 7.45
N ALA A 168 13.36 -4.35 8.76
CA ALA A 168 12.44 -4.92 9.73
C ALA A 168 11.13 -4.10 9.86
N ILE A 169 11.22 -2.77 9.87
CA ILE A 169 10.05 -1.88 9.89
C ILE A 169 9.18 -2.10 8.63
N PHE A 170 9.78 -2.16 7.45
CA PHE A 170 9.02 -2.37 6.22
C PHE A 170 8.41 -3.78 6.12
N ILE A 171 9.08 -4.80 6.66
CA ILE A 171 8.50 -6.15 6.81
C ILE A 171 7.30 -6.10 7.77
N SER A 172 7.41 -5.38 8.88
CA SER A 172 6.28 -5.20 9.81
C SER A 172 5.09 -4.51 9.13
N PHE A 173 5.33 -3.49 8.31
CA PHE A 173 4.27 -2.85 7.52
C PHE A 173 3.67 -3.80 6.48
N GLN A 174 4.48 -4.65 5.88
CA GLN A 174 4.02 -5.67 4.95
C GLN A 174 3.07 -6.66 5.62
N VAL A 175 3.41 -7.15 6.83
CA VAL A 175 2.56 -8.05 7.63
C VAL A 175 1.26 -7.34 8.03
N LEU A 176 1.37 -6.15 8.62
CA LEU A 176 0.22 -5.36 9.08
C LEU A 176 -0.68 -4.90 7.93
N GLY A 177 -0.16 -4.88 6.71
CA GLY A 177 -0.93 -4.60 5.49
C GLY A 177 -1.95 -5.69 5.14
N GLY A 178 -1.90 -6.85 5.78
CA GLY A 178 -2.93 -7.89 5.66
C GLY A 178 -2.70 -8.92 4.55
N GLY A 179 -1.47 -9.01 4.04
CA GLY A 179 -1.03 -10.06 3.12
C GLY A 179 0.20 -10.79 3.69
N PRO A 180 0.06 -11.58 4.78
CA PRO A 180 1.21 -12.20 5.46
C PRO A 180 2.01 -13.16 4.57
N GLU A 181 1.37 -13.78 3.57
CA GLU A 181 2.05 -14.60 2.57
C GLU A 181 3.10 -13.80 1.77
N ASN A 182 2.84 -12.54 1.46
CA ASN A 182 3.83 -11.68 0.80
C ASN A 182 5.08 -11.50 1.67
N SER A 183 4.91 -11.48 3.00
CA SER A 183 6.03 -11.35 3.94
C SER A 183 6.90 -12.62 3.95
N ILE A 184 6.26 -13.80 3.87
CA ILE A 184 6.97 -15.07 3.75
C ILE A 184 7.82 -15.08 2.48
N PHE A 185 7.23 -14.75 1.33
CA PHE A 185 7.97 -14.66 0.05
C PHE A 185 9.06 -13.58 0.03
N SER A 186 8.96 -12.56 0.87
CA SER A 186 9.97 -11.49 0.95
C SER A 186 11.20 -11.89 1.78
N VAL A 187 11.08 -12.90 2.64
CA VAL A 187 12.17 -13.36 3.53
C VAL A 187 12.87 -14.60 2.97
N LEU A 188 12.20 -15.40 2.14
CA LEU A 188 12.80 -16.53 1.41
C LEU A 188 13.72 -16.05 0.28
#